data_5f1083ee649e52c822d0032630fe81ce
#
_entry.id   5f1083ee649e52c822d0032630fe81ce
#
_cell.length_a   1.000
_cell.length_b   1.000
_cell.length_c   1.000
_cell.angle_alpha   90.00
_cell.angle_beta   90.00
_cell.angle_gamma   90.00
#
_symmetry.space_group_name_H-M   'P 1'
#
loop_
_entity.id
_entity.type
_entity.pdbx_description
1 polymer ?
#
loop_
_entity_poly.entity_id
_entity_poly.type
_entity_poly.pdbx_seq_one_letter_code
_entity_poly.pdbx_strand_id
1 'polypeptide(L)'
;LKKKLPIASGMAGGSSNAATFITCVKEIFKLQEVDGFNELLLSLGADVPFCYNGKTALVTGIGENIKFTKKVKEYFVLLVNPKIEVSTKEIFNNINFKDISYKKDTEILSNLIKLEFFKDRSNHLENYAIKQFKIIGEILSYLSKIKGSVLSRMTGSGATCFALFDCIEDLEEAEYLTTKRFKDCWIKSTKLKNNIKDKTCIKY
;
A
#
# COMPACT_ATOMS: atom_id res chain seq x y z
N LEU A 1 -17.46 -11.75 5.11
CA LEU A 1 -16.26 -10.91 5.16
C LEU A 1 -16.13 -10.21 6.52
N LYS A 2 -15.00 -10.39 7.23
CA LYS A 2 -14.69 -9.66 8.47
C LYS A 2 -13.65 -8.59 8.15
N LYS A 3 -14.07 -7.33 8.04
CA LYS A 3 -13.14 -6.21 7.83
C LYS A 3 -12.33 -5.93 9.10
N LYS A 4 -10.99 -5.91 8.94
CA LYS A 4 -10.04 -5.55 10.02
C LYS A 4 -9.25 -4.28 9.68
N LEU A 5 -9.24 -3.86 8.42
CA LEU A 5 -8.62 -2.62 7.96
C LEU A 5 -9.61 -1.46 8.06
N PRO A 6 -9.15 -0.24 8.36
CA PRO A 6 -9.98 0.96 8.29
C PRO A 6 -10.58 1.14 6.88
N ILE A 7 -11.76 1.74 6.82
CA ILE A 7 -12.40 2.10 5.55
C ILE A 7 -11.63 3.28 4.95
N ALA A 8 -11.61 3.39 3.62
CA ALA A 8 -10.90 4.45 2.89
C ALA A 8 -9.45 4.66 3.36
N SER A 9 -8.72 3.57 3.57
CA SER A 9 -7.41 3.59 4.22
C SER A 9 -6.22 3.82 3.28
N GLY A 10 -6.43 3.95 1.97
CA GLY A 10 -5.33 4.05 0.99
C GLY A 10 -4.49 2.77 0.83
N MET A 11 -4.99 1.62 1.30
CA MET A 11 -4.28 0.32 1.29
C MET A 11 -4.91 -0.69 0.32
N ALA A 12 -5.67 -0.26 -0.67
CA ALA A 12 -6.37 -1.11 -1.63
C ALA A 12 -7.19 -2.27 -1.00
N GLY A 13 -7.72 -2.06 0.23
CA GLY A 13 -8.41 -3.12 0.97
C GLY A 13 -9.66 -3.67 0.26
N GLY A 14 -10.42 -2.80 -0.44
CA GLY A 14 -11.55 -3.22 -1.28
C GLY A 14 -11.12 -4.08 -2.45
N SER A 15 -10.09 -3.63 -3.17
CA SER A 15 -9.53 -4.34 -4.33
C SER A 15 -8.92 -5.70 -3.95
N SER A 16 -8.25 -5.76 -2.79
CA SER A 16 -7.74 -7.03 -2.24
C SER A 16 -8.85 -8.00 -1.88
N ASN A 17 -9.97 -7.51 -1.32
CA ASN A 17 -11.13 -8.34 -1.02
C ASN A 17 -11.79 -8.87 -2.30
N ALA A 18 -11.97 -8.03 -3.32
CA ALA A 18 -12.51 -8.42 -4.62
C ALA A 18 -11.62 -9.48 -5.28
N ALA A 19 -10.31 -9.25 -5.32
CA ALA A 19 -9.35 -10.20 -5.86
C ALA A 19 -9.39 -11.55 -5.15
N THR A 20 -9.45 -11.55 -3.81
CA THR A 20 -9.57 -12.78 -3.01
C THR A 20 -10.85 -13.50 -3.28
N PHE A 21 -11.99 -12.79 -3.37
CA PHE A 21 -13.28 -13.39 -3.70
C PHE A 21 -13.25 -14.07 -5.07
N ILE A 22 -12.71 -13.41 -6.09
CA ILE A 22 -12.58 -13.99 -7.43
C ILE A 22 -11.71 -15.24 -7.40
N THR A 23 -10.57 -15.20 -6.69
CA THR A 23 -9.71 -16.38 -6.53
C THR A 23 -10.47 -17.55 -5.90
N CYS A 24 -11.22 -17.31 -4.80
CA CYS A 24 -12.01 -18.34 -4.15
C CYS A 24 -13.09 -18.92 -5.08
N VAL A 25 -13.82 -18.07 -5.81
CA VAL A 25 -14.85 -18.52 -6.78
C VAL A 25 -14.22 -19.39 -7.87
N LYS A 26 -13.07 -18.96 -8.43
CA LYS A 26 -12.36 -19.75 -9.44
C LYS A 26 -11.92 -21.11 -8.90
N GLU A 27 -11.41 -21.18 -7.69
CA GLU A 27 -10.97 -22.44 -7.06
C GLU A 27 -12.15 -23.37 -6.78
N ILE A 28 -13.23 -22.86 -6.17
CA ILE A 28 -14.40 -23.65 -5.80
C ILE A 28 -15.09 -24.24 -7.03
N PHE A 29 -15.28 -23.42 -8.07
CA PHE A 29 -15.99 -23.83 -9.29
C PHE A 29 -15.05 -24.31 -10.41
N LYS A 30 -13.75 -24.41 -10.16
CA LYS A 30 -12.72 -24.83 -11.13
C LYS A 30 -12.78 -24.06 -12.45
N LEU A 31 -13.05 -22.75 -12.36
CA LEU A 31 -13.19 -21.88 -13.52
C LEU A 31 -11.81 -21.58 -14.14
N GLN A 32 -11.75 -21.61 -15.46
CA GLN A 32 -10.59 -21.14 -16.22
C GLN A 32 -10.67 -19.65 -16.50
N GLU A 33 -9.51 -19.03 -16.71
CA GLU A 33 -9.46 -17.67 -17.20
C GLU A 33 -9.88 -17.65 -18.68
N VAL A 34 -10.72 -16.70 -19.02
CA VAL A 34 -11.23 -16.50 -20.38
C VAL A 34 -10.61 -15.21 -20.96
N ASP A 35 -10.71 -15.05 -22.28
CA ASP A 35 -10.35 -13.80 -22.93
C ASP A 35 -11.13 -12.63 -22.31
N GLY A 36 -10.46 -11.48 -22.11
CA GLY A 36 -11.08 -10.34 -21.44
C GLY A 36 -11.07 -10.42 -19.90
N PHE A 37 -10.42 -11.43 -19.29
CA PHE A 37 -10.42 -11.56 -17.82
C PHE A 37 -9.73 -10.38 -17.11
N ASN A 38 -8.66 -9.85 -17.68
CA ASN A 38 -7.98 -8.68 -17.12
C ASN A 38 -8.85 -7.42 -17.19
N GLU A 39 -9.59 -7.23 -18.26
CA GLU A 39 -10.56 -6.15 -18.44
C GLU A 39 -11.70 -6.26 -17.41
N LEU A 40 -12.16 -7.47 -17.14
CA LEU A 40 -13.11 -7.73 -16.06
C LEU A 40 -12.54 -7.33 -14.70
N LEU A 41 -11.30 -7.71 -14.37
CA LEU A 41 -10.65 -7.30 -13.12
C LEU A 41 -10.55 -5.78 -13.02
N LEU A 42 -10.16 -5.11 -14.10
CA LEU A 42 -10.00 -3.66 -14.16
C LEU A 42 -11.34 -2.93 -14.00
N SER A 43 -12.43 -3.48 -14.56
CA SER A 43 -13.79 -2.90 -14.40
C SER A 43 -14.27 -2.88 -12.95
N LEU A 44 -13.76 -3.79 -12.11
CA LEU A 44 -14.05 -3.82 -10.67
C LEU A 44 -13.24 -2.81 -9.86
N GLY A 45 -12.12 -2.33 -10.41
CA GLY A 45 -11.29 -1.31 -9.82
C GLY A 45 -9.83 -1.39 -10.28
N ALA A 46 -9.18 -0.22 -10.36
CA ALA A 46 -7.82 -0.05 -10.86
C ALA A 46 -6.77 -0.95 -10.17
N ASP A 47 -6.91 -1.19 -8.87
CA ASP A 47 -5.97 -2.01 -8.10
C ASP A 47 -6.32 -3.51 -8.10
N VAL A 48 -7.49 -3.92 -8.65
CA VAL A 48 -7.94 -5.33 -8.59
C VAL A 48 -7.02 -6.26 -9.38
N PRO A 49 -6.56 -5.93 -10.61
CA PRO A 49 -5.62 -6.76 -11.35
C PRO A 49 -4.31 -6.99 -10.60
N PHE A 50 -3.75 -5.94 -10.00
CA PHE A 50 -2.55 -6.02 -9.18
C PHE A 50 -2.76 -6.91 -7.95
N CYS A 51 -3.84 -6.69 -7.20
CA CYS A 51 -4.19 -7.50 -6.03
C CYS A 51 -4.43 -8.98 -6.37
N TYR A 52 -5.04 -9.26 -7.52
CA TYR A 52 -5.26 -10.62 -8.01
C TYR A 52 -3.95 -11.36 -8.28
N ASN A 53 -2.96 -10.68 -8.85
CA ASN A 53 -1.64 -11.25 -9.08
C ASN A 53 -0.87 -11.49 -7.79
N GLY A 54 -1.03 -10.64 -6.77
CA GLY A 54 -0.43 -10.78 -5.45
C GLY A 54 1.10 -10.76 -5.42
N LYS A 55 1.75 -10.11 -6.39
CA LYS A 55 3.21 -10.01 -6.54
C LYS A 55 3.64 -8.55 -6.59
N THR A 56 4.86 -8.27 -6.15
CA THR A 56 5.44 -6.93 -6.28
C THR A 56 5.58 -6.54 -7.75
N ALA A 57 5.05 -5.38 -8.11
CA ALA A 57 5.05 -4.90 -9.49
C ALA A 57 5.13 -3.38 -9.56
N LEU A 58 5.58 -2.88 -10.70
CA LEU A 58 5.33 -1.52 -11.16
C LEU A 58 4.00 -1.50 -11.88
N VAL A 59 3.08 -0.67 -11.41
CA VAL A 59 1.77 -0.48 -12.02
C VAL A 59 1.73 0.91 -12.65
N THR A 60 1.31 1.01 -13.91
CA THR A 60 1.20 2.27 -14.66
C THR A 60 -0.12 2.33 -15.42
N GLY A 61 -0.42 3.52 -15.99
CA GLY A 61 -1.73 3.78 -16.58
C GLY A 61 -2.79 3.95 -15.49
N ILE A 62 -3.96 3.41 -15.72
CA ILE A 62 -5.07 3.35 -14.75
C ILE A 62 -5.09 2.03 -13.96
N GLY A 63 -3.98 1.24 -14.00
CA GLY A 63 -3.89 -0.07 -13.34
C GLY A 63 -3.76 -1.26 -14.31
N GLU A 64 -3.87 -1.02 -15.63
CA GLU A 64 -3.83 -2.03 -16.68
C GLU A 64 -2.43 -2.53 -16.99
N ASN A 65 -1.42 -1.69 -16.82
CA ASN A 65 -0.05 -2.03 -17.14
C ASN A 65 0.69 -2.50 -15.88
N ILE A 66 0.85 -3.82 -15.73
CA ILE A 66 1.51 -4.43 -14.58
C ILE A 66 2.83 -5.05 -15.05
N LYS A 67 3.95 -4.52 -14.54
CA LYS A 67 5.28 -5.09 -14.77
C LYS A 67 5.81 -5.64 -13.45
N PHE A 68 5.88 -6.98 -13.36
CA PHE A 68 6.41 -7.63 -12.17
C PHE A 68 7.89 -7.29 -11.98
N THR A 69 8.22 -6.92 -10.75
CA THR A 69 9.59 -6.64 -10.36
C THR A 69 10.25 -7.88 -9.78
N LYS A 70 11.58 -7.87 -9.73
CA LYS A 70 12.33 -8.81 -8.90
C LYS A 70 12.07 -8.50 -7.42
N LYS A 71 12.66 -9.27 -6.51
CA LYS A 71 12.40 -9.14 -5.08
C LYS A 71 12.75 -7.74 -4.55
N VAL A 72 11.87 -7.21 -3.70
CA VAL A 72 12.15 -6.08 -2.80
C VAL A 72 12.67 -6.66 -1.48
N LYS A 73 13.60 -5.97 -0.82
CA LYS A 73 14.00 -6.35 0.55
C LYS A 73 12.75 -6.37 1.44
N GLU A 74 12.61 -7.41 2.26
CA GLU A 74 11.54 -7.48 3.24
C GLU A 74 11.84 -6.53 4.40
N TYR A 75 10.82 -5.78 4.83
CA TYR A 75 10.89 -4.86 5.95
C TYR A 75 9.78 -5.18 6.94
N PHE A 76 10.02 -4.86 8.20
CA PHE A 76 8.96 -4.74 9.18
C PHE A 76 8.26 -3.40 8.97
N VAL A 77 6.96 -3.35 9.19
CA VAL A 77 6.11 -2.20 8.83
C VAL A 77 5.21 -1.84 10.00
N LEU A 78 5.26 -0.59 10.42
CA LEU A 78 4.26 0.00 11.30
C LEU A 78 3.26 0.79 10.46
N LEU A 79 1.99 0.46 10.59
CA LEU A 79 0.87 1.14 9.94
C LEU A 79 0.13 1.99 10.98
N VAL A 80 -0.16 3.25 10.63
CA VAL A 80 -0.89 4.19 11.48
C VAL A 80 -1.97 4.87 10.66
N ASN A 81 -3.23 4.73 11.05
CA ASN A 81 -4.36 5.36 10.38
C ASN A 81 -5.17 6.19 11.38
N PRO A 82 -5.37 7.48 11.15
CA PRO A 82 -6.12 8.37 12.06
C PRO A 82 -7.64 8.14 12.03
N LYS A 83 -8.13 7.12 11.34
CA LYS A 83 -9.57 6.80 11.17
C LYS A 83 -10.39 7.93 10.55
N ILE A 84 -9.75 8.76 9.73
CA ILE A 84 -10.43 9.75 8.90
C ILE A 84 -10.62 9.22 7.49
N GLU A 85 -11.72 9.57 6.88
CA GLU A 85 -11.99 9.24 5.49
C GLU A 85 -11.39 10.31 4.57
N VAL A 86 -10.45 9.88 3.73
CA VAL A 86 -9.85 10.75 2.70
C VAL A 86 -10.48 10.39 1.36
N SER A 87 -11.19 11.33 0.79
CA SER A 87 -11.77 11.17 -0.54
C SER A 87 -10.67 11.18 -1.60
N THR A 88 -10.40 10.02 -2.20
CA THR A 88 -9.45 9.89 -3.32
C THR A 88 -9.80 10.88 -4.43
N LYS A 89 -11.09 11.05 -4.74
CA LYS A 89 -11.58 11.98 -5.77
C LYS A 89 -11.21 13.43 -5.44
N GLU A 90 -11.40 13.85 -4.20
CA GLU A 90 -11.07 15.23 -3.77
C GLU A 90 -9.55 15.47 -3.82
N ILE A 91 -8.75 14.50 -3.38
CA ILE A 91 -7.29 14.61 -3.48
C ILE A 91 -6.87 14.77 -4.95
N PHE A 92 -7.38 13.92 -5.87
CA PHE A 92 -7.04 14.02 -7.29
C PHE A 92 -7.53 15.32 -7.93
N ASN A 93 -8.69 15.85 -7.56
CA ASN A 93 -9.18 17.12 -8.07
C ASN A 93 -8.33 18.33 -7.66
N ASN A 94 -7.60 18.22 -6.56
CA ASN A 94 -6.73 19.29 -6.05
C ASN A 94 -5.27 19.17 -6.52
N ILE A 95 -4.93 18.15 -7.31
CA ILE A 95 -3.56 17.96 -7.81
C ILE A 95 -3.30 18.96 -8.94
N ASN A 96 -2.22 19.72 -8.78
CA ASN A 96 -1.65 20.45 -9.90
C ASN A 96 -0.62 19.52 -10.60
N PHE A 97 -0.99 18.94 -11.73
CA PHE A 97 -0.12 18.03 -12.48
C PHE A 97 1.19 18.67 -12.98
N LYS A 98 1.28 20.01 -13.01
CA LYS A 98 2.51 20.73 -13.36
C LYS A 98 3.58 20.61 -12.27
N ASP A 99 3.19 20.35 -11.03
CA ASP A 99 4.10 20.22 -9.90
C ASP A 99 4.66 18.79 -9.75
N ILE A 100 4.22 17.86 -10.61
CA ILE A 100 4.64 16.46 -10.58
C ILE A 100 5.85 16.26 -11.49
N SER A 101 7.01 16.00 -10.89
CA SER A 101 8.20 15.56 -11.64
C SER A 101 8.19 14.05 -11.84
N TYR A 102 8.16 13.60 -13.08
CA TYR A 102 8.27 12.18 -13.43
C TYR A 102 9.74 11.79 -13.59
N LYS A 103 10.23 10.88 -12.72
CA LYS A 103 11.49 10.17 -13.01
C LYS A 103 11.17 8.98 -13.92
N LYS A 104 11.90 8.82 -15.03
CA LYS A 104 11.78 7.64 -15.89
C LYS A 104 12.26 6.40 -15.12
N ASP A 105 11.38 5.44 -14.94
CA ASP A 105 11.61 4.23 -14.18
C ASP A 105 12.19 3.09 -15.03
N THR A 106 13.24 3.35 -15.81
CA THR A 106 13.87 2.36 -16.70
C THR A 106 14.68 1.28 -15.96
N GLU A 107 15.05 1.50 -14.69
CA GLU A 107 15.93 0.59 -13.93
C GLU A 107 15.19 -0.41 -13.02
N ILE A 108 13.87 -0.31 -12.87
CA ILE A 108 13.10 -1.11 -11.90
C ILE A 108 13.11 -2.61 -12.20
N LEU A 109 13.37 -2.99 -13.45
CA LEU A 109 13.11 -4.37 -13.92
C LEU A 109 14.31 -5.32 -13.77
N SER A 110 15.50 -4.85 -13.43
CA SER A 110 16.71 -5.66 -13.56
C SER A 110 17.30 -6.20 -12.25
N ASN A 111 17.11 -5.55 -11.10
CA ASN A 111 17.81 -5.88 -9.85
C ASN A 111 16.90 -5.89 -8.62
N LEU A 112 17.44 -6.38 -7.47
CA LEU A 112 16.84 -6.21 -6.16
C LEU A 112 16.56 -4.73 -5.90
N ILE A 113 15.29 -4.38 -5.68
CA ILE A 113 14.91 -3.00 -5.36
C ILE A 113 15.35 -2.71 -3.93
N LYS A 114 16.31 -1.79 -3.81
CA LYS A 114 16.87 -1.34 -2.53
C LYS A 114 16.08 -0.15 -1.96
N LEU A 115 16.33 0.14 -0.68
CA LEU A 115 15.67 1.24 0.03
C LEU A 115 15.91 2.61 -0.62
N GLU A 116 17.11 2.84 -1.16
CA GLU A 116 17.49 4.07 -1.84
C GLU A 116 16.53 4.42 -2.98
N PHE A 117 16.11 3.40 -3.73
CA PHE A 117 15.10 3.56 -4.77
C PHE A 117 13.81 4.18 -4.24
N PHE A 118 13.36 3.76 -3.06
CA PHE A 118 12.14 4.32 -2.46
C PHE A 118 12.39 5.68 -1.83
N LYS A 119 13.58 5.95 -1.29
CA LYS A 119 13.94 7.25 -0.71
C LYS A 119 13.92 8.37 -1.74
N ASP A 120 14.32 8.07 -2.97
CA ASP A 120 14.36 9.03 -4.07
C ASP A 120 12.98 9.33 -4.69
N ARG A 121 11.93 8.69 -4.21
CA ARG A 121 10.56 8.84 -4.71
C ARG A 121 9.64 9.38 -3.63
N SER A 122 8.57 10.04 -4.05
CA SER A 122 7.57 10.60 -3.15
C SER A 122 6.17 10.08 -3.48
N ASN A 123 5.28 10.16 -2.53
CA ASN A 123 3.85 10.05 -2.81
C ASN A 123 3.32 11.46 -3.15
N HIS A 124 3.02 11.71 -4.40
CA HIS A 124 2.56 13.02 -4.86
C HIS A 124 1.24 13.47 -4.20
N LEU A 125 0.44 12.52 -3.69
CA LEU A 125 -0.82 12.81 -3.01
C LEU A 125 -0.61 13.28 -1.55
N GLU A 126 0.55 12.96 -0.97
CA GLU A 126 0.84 13.18 0.46
C GLU A 126 0.73 14.65 0.87
N ASN A 127 1.31 15.56 0.09
CA ASN A 127 1.26 16.99 0.39
C ASN A 127 -0.16 17.55 0.36
N TYR A 128 -1.02 17.06 -0.52
CA TYR A 128 -2.42 17.46 -0.61
C TYR A 128 -3.22 16.91 0.57
N ALA A 129 -3.00 15.66 0.94
CA ALA A 129 -3.62 15.05 2.10
C ALA A 129 -3.22 15.76 3.42
N ILE A 130 -1.95 16.15 3.57
CA ILE A 130 -1.45 16.91 4.73
C ILE A 130 -2.11 18.30 4.82
N LYS A 131 -2.27 18.99 3.68
CA LYS A 131 -2.95 20.30 3.66
C LYS A 131 -4.39 20.20 4.13
N GLN A 132 -5.09 19.14 3.74
CA GLN A 132 -6.48 18.90 4.12
C GLN A 132 -6.61 18.37 5.55
N PHE A 133 -5.68 17.50 5.98
CA PHE A 133 -5.72 16.82 7.27
C PHE A 133 -4.34 16.88 7.97
N LYS A 134 -4.17 17.88 8.83
CA LYS A 134 -2.90 18.14 9.55
C LYS A 134 -2.37 16.92 10.34
N ILE A 135 -3.28 16.08 10.85
CA ILE A 135 -2.92 14.87 11.60
C ILE A 135 -2.06 13.90 10.78
N ILE A 136 -2.23 13.84 9.45
CA ILE A 136 -1.39 13.02 8.56
C ILE A 136 0.07 13.52 8.63
N GLY A 137 0.28 14.83 8.55
CA GLY A 137 1.61 15.44 8.68
C GLY A 137 2.25 15.23 10.06
N GLU A 138 1.44 15.29 11.13
CA GLU A 138 1.91 15.03 12.49
C GLU A 138 2.37 13.57 12.65
N ILE A 139 1.61 12.61 12.14
CA ILE A 139 1.97 11.19 12.14
C ILE A 139 3.25 10.96 11.34
N LEU A 140 3.34 11.49 10.13
CA LEU A 140 4.53 11.32 9.28
C LEU A 140 5.78 11.93 9.91
N SER A 141 5.68 13.15 10.46
CA SER A 141 6.79 13.81 11.16
C SER A 141 7.23 13.00 12.38
N TYR A 142 6.31 12.38 13.10
CA TYR A 142 6.64 11.52 14.23
C TYR A 142 7.32 10.23 13.76
N LEU A 143 6.73 9.53 12.80
CA LEU A 143 7.25 8.26 12.28
C LEU A 143 8.64 8.41 11.66
N SER A 144 8.95 9.55 11.02
CA SER A 144 10.26 9.81 10.42
C SER A 144 11.38 10.00 11.45
N LYS A 145 11.04 10.33 12.69
CA LYS A 145 11.99 10.60 13.78
C LYS A 145 12.10 9.45 14.78
N ILE A 146 11.22 8.46 14.69
CA ILE A 146 11.26 7.33 15.63
C ILE A 146 12.48 6.47 15.36
N LYS A 147 13.11 5.98 16.41
CA LYS A 147 14.32 5.16 16.33
C LYS A 147 14.11 3.95 15.41
N GLY A 148 15.08 3.66 14.55
CA GLY A 148 15.04 2.53 13.62
C GLY A 148 14.18 2.72 12.38
N SER A 149 13.41 3.81 12.28
CA SER A 149 12.64 4.12 11.07
C SER A 149 13.56 4.45 9.89
N VAL A 150 13.53 3.63 8.85
CA VAL A 150 14.36 3.80 7.64
C VAL A 150 13.65 4.53 6.51
N LEU A 151 12.32 4.53 6.53
CA LEU A 151 11.45 5.27 5.61
C LEU A 151 10.08 5.45 6.26
N SER A 152 9.50 6.65 6.15
CA SER A 152 8.10 6.90 6.50
C SER A 152 7.37 7.59 5.36
N ARG A 153 6.10 7.19 5.09
CA ARG A 153 5.31 7.72 3.99
C ARG A 153 3.81 7.46 4.18
N MET A 154 2.99 8.22 3.48
CA MET A 154 1.57 7.90 3.33
C MET A 154 1.37 6.87 2.21
N THR A 155 0.46 5.92 2.38
CA THR A 155 0.12 4.94 1.35
C THR A 155 -1.09 5.39 0.52
N GLY A 156 -0.98 5.29 -0.80
CA GLY A 156 -2.03 5.68 -1.74
C GLY A 156 -2.51 7.11 -1.53
N SER A 157 -3.82 7.34 -1.53
CA SER A 157 -4.47 8.62 -1.23
C SER A 157 -4.58 8.91 0.28
N GLY A 158 -4.13 8.02 1.14
CA GLY A 158 -4.25 8.14 2.60
C GLY A 158 -5.54 7.50 3.14
N ALA A 159 -5.85 7.68 4.41
CA ALA A 159 -5.07 8.40 5.44
C ALA A 159 -3.97 7.55 6.13
N THR A 160 -3.73 6.31 5.69
CA THR A 160 -2.74 5.46 6.36
C THR A 160 -1.33 5.97 6.09
N CYS A 161 -0.56 6.18 7.15
CA CYS A 161 0.87 6.39 7.14
C CYS A 161 1.58 5.09 7.52
N PHE A 162 2.79 4.89 7.03
CA PHE A 162 3.61 3.75 7.40
C PHE A 162 5.04 4.16 7.69
N ALA A 163 5.72 3.36 8.50
CA ALA A 163 7.18 3.39 8.66
C ALA A 163 7.75 1.99 8.44
N LEU A 164 8.94 1.95 7.83
CA LEU A 164 9.70 0.71 7.60
C LEU A 164 10.83 0.59 8.62
N PHE A 165 11.08 -0.65 9.05
CA PHE A 165 12.13 -1.01 9.99
C PHE A 165 12.91 -2.22 9.49
N ASP A 166 14.21 -2.27 9.80
CA ASP A 166 15.08 -3.38 9.43
C ASP A 166 15.00 -4.53 10.44
N CYS A 167 14.71 -4.25 11.71
CA CYS A 167 14.61 -5.26 12.77
C CYS A 167 13.27 -5.20 13.50
N ILE A 168 12.93 -6.30 14.17
CA ILE A 168 11.65 -6.43 14.87
C ILE A 168 11.63 -5.65 16.20
N GLU A 169 12.75 -5.53 16.84
CA GLU A 169 12.90 -4.86 18.14
C GLU A 169 12.57 -3.36 18.01
N ASP A 170 13.09 -2.70 16.97
CA ASP A 170 12.76 -1.30 16.68
C ASP A 170 11.28 -1.12 16.30
N LEU A 171 10.68 -2.10 15.57
CA LEU A 171 9.25 -2.07 15.27
C LEU A 171 8.39 -2.17 16.53
N GLU A 172 8.71 -3.09 17.45
CA GLU A 172 7.94 -3.31 18.69
C GLU A 172 8.01 -2.09 19.60
N GLU A 173 9.19 -1.49 19.76
CA GLU A 173 9.35 -0.23 20.49
C GLU A 173 8.57 0.91 19.82
N ALA A 174 8.64 1.01 18.50
CA ALA A 174 7.89 2.00 17.73
C ALA A 174 6.37 1.83 17.86
N GLU A 175 5.84 0.61 17.79
CA GLU A 175 4.41 0.31 17.97
C GLU A 175 3.94 0.75 19.36
N TYR A 176 4.70 0.40 20.39
CA TYR A 176 4.39 0.77 21.77
C TYR A 176 4.33 2.30 21.96
N LEU A 177 5.36 3.02 21.52
CA LEU A 177 5.44 4.47 21.65
C LEU A 177 4.36 5.18 20.84
N THR A 178 4.10 4.69 19.59
CA THR A 178 3.09 5.25 18.71
C THR A 178 1.69 5.05 19.26
N THR A 179 1.41 3.89 19.83
CA THR A 179 0.11 3.59 20.47
C THR A 179 -0.16 4.51 21.66
N LYS A 180 0.86 4.81 22.45
CA LYS A 180 0.72 5.78 23.56
C LYS A 180 0.44 7.20 23.11
N ARG A 181 1.08 7.61 21.99
CA ARG A 181 0.97 8.97 21.45
C ARG A 181 -0.33 9.21 20.68
N PHE A 182 -0.74 8.26 19.85
CA PHE A 182 -1.89 8.36 18.95
C PHE A 182 -3.00 7.38 19.32
N LYS A 183 -3.59 7.59 20.51
CA LYS A 183 -4.57 6.68 21.12
C LYS A 183 -5.81 6.43 20.27
N ASP A 184 -6.23 7.42 19.47
CA ASP A 184 -7.44 7.34 18.63
C ASP A 184 -7.17 6.72 17.25
N CYS A 185 -5.89 6.54 16.88
CA CYS A 185 -5.52 5.93 15.62
C CYS A 185 -5.70 4.41 15.63
N TRP A 186 -5.89 3.84 14.45
CA TRP A 186 -5.70 2.42 14.22
C TRP A 186 -4.21 2.19 13.95
N ILE A 187 -3.60 1.33 14.75
CA ILE A 187 -2.17 1.04 14.67
C ILE A 187 -1.99 -0.46 14.51
N LYS A 188 -1.11 -0.86 13.60
CA LYS A 188 -0.83 -2.27 13.34
C LYS A 188 0.58 -2.47 12.82
N SER A 189 1.32 -3.37 13.45
CA SER A 189 2.57 -3.91 12.94
C SER A 189 2.34 -5.08 11.98
N THR A 190 3.18 -5.20 10.98
CA THR A 190 3.17 -6.28 10.00
C THR A 190 4.54 -6.41 9.32
N LYS A 191 4.61 -7.27 8.28
CA LYS A 191 5.81 -7.47 7.48
C LYS A 191 5.49 -7.29 6.00
N LEU A 192 6.33 -6.57 5.28
CA LEU A 192 6.26 -6.47 3.83
C LEU A 192 6.66 -7.82 3.20
N LYS A 193 5.85 -8.33 2.29
CA LYS A 193 6.07 -9.59 1.58
C LYS A 193 6.10 -9.39 0.09
N ASN A 194 6.99 -10.09 -0.60
CA ASN A 194 7.13 -10.00 -2.05
C ASN A 194 6.06 -10.79 -2.82
N ASN A 195 5.48 -11.81 -2.21
CA ASN A 195 4.48 -12.68 -2.82
C ASN A 195 3.48 -13.12 -1.77
N ILE A 196 2.19 -12.96 -2.06
CA ILE A 196 1.11 -13.32 -1.15
C ILE A 196 0.57 -14.72 -1.48
N LYS A 197 0.77 -15.21 -2.72
CA LYS A 197 0.22 -16.51 -3.18
C LYS A 197 0.88 -17.74 -2.57
N ASP A 198 2.00 -17.60 -1.86
CA ASP A 198 2.67 -18.75 -1.19
C ASP A 198 1.96 -19.23 0.08
N LYS A 199 0.82 -18.64 0.41
CA LYS A 199 -0.07 -19.20 1.42
C LYS A 199 -1.29 -19.76 0.72
N THR A 200 -1.30 -21.05 0.48
CA THR A 200 -2.55 -21.84 0.37
C THR A 200 -3.42 -21.46 1.57
N CYS A 201 -4.24 -20.46 1.38
CA CYS A 201 -5.29 -20.14 2.31
C CYS A 201 -6.35 -21.21 2.14
N ILE A 202 -6.81 -21.66 3.26
CA ILE A 202 -7.94 -22.51 3.53
C ILE A 202 -7.55 -23.99 3.64
N LYS A 203 -7.00 -24.32 4.80
CA LYS A 203 -7.37 -25.59 5.44
C LYS A 203 -8.74 -25.34 6.09
N TYR A 204 -9.76 -25.95 5.53
CA TYR A 204 -11.05 -26.14 6.19
C TYR A 204 -10.89 -27.02 7.42
#